data_aef4360e7df5a6b6ffadb6a5f54f66bf
#
_entry.id   aef4360e7df5a6b6ffadb6a5f54f66bf
#
_cell.length_a   1.000
_cell.length_b   1.000
_cell.length_c   1.000
_cell.angle_alpha   90.00
_cell.angle_beta   90.00
_cell.angle_gamma   90.00
#
_symmetry.space_group_name_H-M   'P 1'
#
loop_
_entity.id
_entity.type
_entity.pdbx_description
1 polymer ?
#
loop_
_entity_poly.entity_id
_entity_poly.type
_entity_poly.pdbx_seq_one_letter_code
_entity_poly.pdbx_strand_id
1 'polypeptide(L)'
;MQILVQVLCSKGGSLREAIANDKRIDKFGLHVTSEKQPGRQPGWMKLHSADSARGALNVEWDTQSAVLSARVITKGSKKPSPIVGDFVNYLLARHGGRVQSITTAYR
;
A
#
# COMPACT_ATOMS: atom_id res chain seq x y z
N MET A 1 14.29 -6.19 5.30
CA MET A 1 14.22 -4.72 5.39
C MET A 1 12.77 -4.27 5.30
N GLN A 2 12.44 -3.24 6.05
CA GLN A 2 11.07 -2.72 6.08
C GLN A 2 11.07 -1.20 6.01
N ILE A 3 10.08 -0.68 5.28
CA ILE A 3 9.72 0.74 5.32
C ILE A 3 8.22 0.81 5.61
N LEU A 4 7.84 1.65 6.57
CA LEU A 4 6.44 1.96 6.83
C LEU A 4 6.06 3.20 6.02
N VAL A 5 5.00 3.09 5.24
CA VAL A 5 4.40 4.21 4.50
C VAL A 5 3.07 4.51 5.14
N GLN A 6 2.85 5.77 5.53
CA GLN A 6 1.57 6.19 6.08
C GLN A 6 0.98 7.27 5.19
N VAL A 7 -0.28 7.10 4.82
CA VAL A 7 -1.00 7.98 3.92
C VAL A 7 -2.16 8.59 4.68
N LEU A 8 -2.08 9.89 4.94
CA LEU A 8 -3.19 10.63 5.53
C LEU A 8 -4.13 11.05 4.42
N CYS A 9 -5.38 10.65 4.54
CA CYS A 9 -6.39 10.87 3.51
C CYS A 9 -7.43 11.90 3.93
N SER A 10 -8.04 12.54 2.95
CA SER A 10 -9.27 13.29 3.17
C SER A 10 -10.38 12.32 3.60
N LYS A 11 -11.35 12.83 4.36
CA LYS A 11 -12.49 12.00 4.78
C LYS A 11 -13.28 11.53 3.58
N GLY A 12 -13.81 10.31 3.67
CA GLY A 12 -14.56 9.69 2.59
C GLY A 12 -14.50 8.18 2.75
N GLY A 13 -14.79 7.45 1.69
CA GLY A 13 -14.73 5.99 1.67
C GLY A 13 -13.31 5.46 1.88
N SER A 14 -13.21 4.17 2.07
CA SER A 14 -11.93 3.49 2.31
C SER A 14 -11.01 3.58 1.10
N LEU A 15 -9.81 4.14 1.29
CA LEU A 15 -8.79 4.12 0.25
C LEU A 15 -8.36 2.66 -0.04
N ARG A 16 -8.35 1.81 0.97
CA ARG A 16 -8.04 0.39 0.79
C ARG A 16 -9.00 -0.26 -0.20
N GLU A 17 -10.31 0.04 -0.11
CA GLU A 17 -11.29 -0.49 -1.04
C GLU A 17 -11.10 0.10 -2.45
N ALA A 18 -10.77 1.38 -2.54
CA ALA A 18 -10.50 2.00 -3.84
C ALA A 18 -9.31 1.34 -4.54
N ILE A 19 -8.27 1.00 -3.79
CA ILE A 19 -7.10 0.29 -4.33
C ILE A 19 -7.50 -1.13 -4.75
N ALA A 20 -8.25 -1.84 -3.91
CA ALA A 20 -8.66 -3.22 -4.20
C ALA A 20 -9.51 -3.31 -5.47
N ASN A 21 -10.29 -2.28 -5.76
CA ASN A 21 -11.18 -2.23 -6.92
C ASN A 21 -10.54 -1.58 -8.15
N ASP A 22 -9.31 -1.10 -8.05
CA ASP A 22 -8.63 -0.43 -9.16
C ASP A 22 -7.88 -1.44 -10.03
N LYS A 23 -8.46 -1.78 -11.17
CA LYS A 23 -7.86 -2.76 -12.08
C LYS A 23 -6.60 -2.26 -12.77
N ARG A 24 -6.29 -0.96 -12.67
CA ARG A 24 -5.11 -0.39 -13.32
C ARG A 24 -3.86 -0.42 -12.44
N ILE A 25 -3.97 -0.93 -11.21
CA ILE A 25 -2.83 -1.00 -10.29
C ILE A 25 -1.67 -1.81 -10.89
N ASP A 26 -1.95 -2.81 -11.71
CA ASP A 26 -0.92 -3.64 -12.32
C ASP A 26 -0.03 -2.87 -13.30
N LYS A 27 -0.52 -1.77 -13.87
CA LYS A 27 0.28 -0.90 -14.73
C LYS A 27 1.35 -0.12 -13.96
N PHE A 28 1.25 -0.10 -12.65
CA PHE A 28 2.19 0.60 -11.77
C PHE A 28 3.17 -0.34 -11.07
N GLY A 29 3.24 -1.58 -11.52
CA GLY A 29 4.18 -2.55 -10.97
C GLY A 29 3.73 -3.22 -9.68
N LEU A 30 2.43 -3.17 -9.38
CA LEU A 30 1.86 -3.73 -8.15
C LEU A 30 0.60 -4.53 -8.49
N HIS A 31 0.26 -5.51 -7.65
CA HIS A 31 -1.02 -6.20 -7.77
C HIS A 31 -1.51 -6.68 -6.40
N VAL A 32 -2.83 -6.75 -6.26
CA VAL A 32 -3.48 -7.22 -5.05
C VAL A 32 -3.44 -8.75 -5.06
N THR A 33 -2.88 -9.35 -4.01
CA THR A 33 -2.75 -10.80 -3.92
C THR A 33 -3.68 -11.40 -2.89
N SER A 34 -4.10 -10.64 -1.88
CA SER A 34 -5.05 -11.13 -0.88
C SER A 34 -5.78 -9.95 -0.24
N GLU A 35 -7.10 -10.06 -0.17
CA GLU A 35 -7.93 -9.04 0.49
C GLU A 35 -8.36 -9.45 1.88
N LYS A 36 -8.29 -10.74 2.19
CA LYS A 36 -8.67 -11.31 3.48
C LYS A 36 -7.74 -12.45 3.84
N GLN A 37 -7.48 -12.61 5.11
CA GLN A 37 -6.69 -13.73 5.63
C GLN A 37 -7.12 -13.99 7.07
N PRO A 38 -7.24 -15.27 7.50
CA PRO A 38 -7.56 -15.59 8.90
C PRO A 38 -6.59 -14.89 9.85
N GLY A 39 -7.12 -14.31 10.94
CA GLY A 39 -6.33 -13.59 11.92
C GLY A 39 -6.02 -12.14 11.56
N ARG A 40 -6.40 -11.67 10.38
CA ARG A 40 -6.21 -10.28 9.98
C ARG A 40 -7.48 -9.48 10.20
N GLN A 41 -7.32 -8.22 10.60
CA GLN A 41 -8.43 -7.31 10.83
C GLN A 41 -9.11 -6.92 9.51
N PRO A 42 -10.39 -6.56 9.51
CA PRO A 42 -11.00 -5.90 8.36
C PRO A 42 -10.18 -4.64 8.00
N GLY A 43 -10.01 -4.39 6.75
CA GLY A 43 -9.17 -3.28 6.30
C GLY A 43 -7.75 -3.69 5.94
N TRP A 44 -7.36 -4.92 6.25
CA TRP A 44 -6.07 -5.47 5.81
C TRP A 44 -6.14 -5.92 4.35
N MET A 45 -5.02 -5.78 3.67
CA MET A 45 -4.86 -6.23 2.29
C MET A 45 -3.39 -6.46 2.01
N LYS A 46 -3.08 -7.40 1.13
CA LYS A 46 -1.71 -7.65 0.73
C LYS A 46 -1.52 -7.35 -0.76
N LEU A 47 -0.47 -6.59 -1.04
CA LEU A 47 -0.01 -6.33 -2.40
C LEU A 47 1.37 -6.96 -2.60
N HIS A 48 1.68 -7.27 -3.86
CA HIS A 48 3.03 -7.68 -4.25
C HIS A 48 3.55 -6.76 -5.35
N SER A 49 4.86 -6.61 -5.42
CA SER A 49 5.52 -6.07 -6.59
C SER A 49 5.22 -6.97 -7.80
N ALA A 50 5.11 -6.41 -8.99
CA ALA A 50 4.95 -7.18 -10.23
C ALA A 50 6.08 -8.20 -10.40
N ASP A 51 7.27 -7.87 -9.90
CA ASP A 51 8.33 -8.84 -9.65
C ASP A 51 8.19 -9.32 -8.21
N SER A 52 7.51 -10.44 -8.00
CA SER A 52 7.21 -10.96 -6.66
C SER A 52 8.47 -11.22 -5.84
N ALA A 53 9.60 -11.43 -6.49
CA ALA A 53 10.87 -11.62 -5.80
C ALA A 53 11.37 -10.32 -5.15
N ARG A 54 10.84 -9.15 -5.53
CA ARG A 54 11.24 -7.87 -4.92
C ARG A 54 10.62 -7.66 -3.54
N GLY A 55 9.40 -8.11 -3.30
CA GLY A 55 8.79 -7.98 -1.99
C GLY A 55 7.30 -7.73 -2.02
N ALA A 56 6.77 -7.41 -0.84
CA ALA A 56 5.33 -7.28 -0.61
C ALA A 56 5.00 -6.06 0.25
N LEU A 57 3.72 -5.66 0.19
CA LEU A 57 3.16 -4.62 1.04
C LEU A 57 2.00 -5.21 1.83
N ASN A 58 2.01 -5.00 3.15
CA ASN A 58 0.86 -5.27 4.00
C ASN A 58 0.18 -3.93 4.29
N VAL A 59 -1.05 -3.79 3.82
CA VAL A 59 -1.81 -2.55 3.87
C VAL A 59 -2.90 -2.68 4.92
N GLU A 60 -3.10 -1.63 5.71
CA GLU A 60 -4.19 -1.54 6.68
C GLU A 60 -4.86 -0.17 6.58
N TRP A 61 -6.18 -0.17 6.67
CA TRP A 61 -6.99 1.05 6.65
C TRP A 61 -7.62 1.28 8.00
N ASP A 62 -7.47 2.50 8.53
CA ASP A 62 -8.16 2.96 9.72
C ASP A 62 -9.24 3.98 9.33
N THR A 63 -10.49 3.57 9.47
CA THR A 63 -11.64 4.40 9.08
C THR A 63 -11.75 5.66 9.92
N GLN A 64 -11.45 5.58 11.23
CA GLN A 64 -11.61 6.73 12.12
C GLN A 64 -10.63 7.84 11.79
N SER A 65 -9.38 7.51 11.58
CA SER A 65 -8.33 8.49 11.30
C SER A 65 -8.19 8.81 9.82
N ALA A 66 -8.81 8.02 8.94
CA ALA A 66 -8.62 8.08 7.49
C ALA A 66 -7.14 7.95 7.11
N VAL A 67 -6.45 7.00 7.74
CA VAL A 67 -5.04 6.71 7.49
C VAL A 67 -4.90 5.32 6.90
N LEU A 68 -4.18 5.23 5.80
CA LEU A 68 -3.76 3.97 5.23
C LEU A 68 -2.29 3.77 5.58
N SER A 69 -1.98 2.62 6.19
CA SER A 69 -0.61 2.25 6.53
C SER A 69 -0.20 1.09 5.65
N ALA A 70 0.98 1.17 5.05
CA ALA A 70 1.52 0.10 4.23
C ALA A 70 2.93 -0.24 4.74
N ARG A 71 3.11 -1.50 5.13
CA ARG A 71 4.42 -2.00 5.52
C ARG A 71 5.04 -2.68 4.31
N VAL A 72 6.09 -2.09 3.78
CA VAL A 72 6.82 -2.61 2.62
C VAL A 72 7.95 -3.50 3.13
N ILE A 73 7.94 -4.76 2.75
CA ILE A 73 8.86 -5.77 3.27
C ILE A 73 9.61 -6.43 2.12
N THR A 74 10.94 -6.49 2.25
CA THR A 74 11.80 -7.21 1.32
C THR A 74 12.69 -8.18 2.08
N LYS A 75 13.21 -9.18 1.38
CA LYS A 75 14.07 -10.22 1.97
C LYS A 75 15.53 -10.04 1.56
N GLY A 76 16.43 -10.44 2.45
CA GLY A 76 17.87 -10.44 2.18
C GLY A 76 18.40 -9.04 1.95
N SER A 77 19.23 -8.90 0.93
CA SER A 77 19.85 -7.62 0.57
C SER A 77 18.97 -6.73 -0.30
N LYS A 78 17.77 -7.18 -0.65
CA LYS A 78 16.87 -6.39 -1.49
C LYS A 78 16.36 -5.19 -0.72
N LYS A 79 16.32 -4.03 -1.39
CA LYS A 79 15.90 -2.78 -0.76
C LYS A 79 14.41 -2.55 -1.00
N PRO A 80 13.67 -2.06 0.01
CA PRO A 80 12.25 -1.78 -0.17
C PRO A 80 11.97 -0.49 -0.93
N SER A 81 12.94 0.42 -1.07
CA SER A 81 12.71 1.75 -1.64
C SER A 81 12.11 1.74 -3.06
N PRO A 82 12.47 0.83 -3.99
CA PRO A 82 11.82 0.82 -5.29
C PRO A 82 10.32 0.50 -5.22
N ILE A 83 9.93 -0.37 -4.29
CA ILE A 83 8.52 -0.70 -4.08
C ILE A 83 7.78 0.48 -3.47
N VAL A 84 8.41 1.18 -2.53
CA VAL A 84 7.86 2.42 -1.97
C VAL A 84 7.64 3.43 -3.09
N GLY A 85 8.60 3.60 -3.98
CA GLY A 85 8.48 4.51 -5.12
C GLY A 85 7.31 4.14 -6.03
N ASP A 86 7.16 2.86 -6.36
CA ASP A 86 6.04 2.38 -7.17
C ASP A 86 4.70 2.67 -6.49
N PHE A 87 4.62 2.42 -5.18
CA PHE A 87 3.40 2.62 -4.42
C PHE A 87 3.03 4.10 -4.32
N VAL A 88 3.98 4.96 -4.02
CA VAL A 88 3.75 6.42 -3.95
C VAL A 88 3.34 6.94 -5.32
N ASN A 89 4.03 6.53 -6.38
CA ASN A 89 3.67 6.92 -7.74
C ASN A 89 2.23 6.49 -8.07
N TYR A 90 1.87 5.26 -7.73
CA TYR A 90 0.53 4.76 -7.95
C TYR A 90 -0.52 5.59 -7.21
N LEU A 91 -0.30 5.86 -5.93
CA LEU A 91 -1.25 6.62 -5.12
C LEU A 91 -1.48 8.02 -5.69
N LEU A 92 -0.41 8.71 -6.06
CA LEU A 92 -0.51 10.06 -6.58
C LEU A 92 -1.14 10.08 -7.97
N ALA A 93 -0.84 9.10 -8.81
CA ALA A 93 -1.37 9.05 -10.16
C ALA A 93 -2.86 8.68 -10.18
N ARG A 94 -3.30 7.78 -9.30
CA ARG A 94 -4.66 7.21 -9.36
C ARG A 94 -5.59 7.71 -8.27
N HIS A 95 -5.05 8.13 -7.13
CA HIS A 95 -5.82 8.49 -5.95
C HIS A 95 -5.37 9.81 -5.34
N GLY A 96 -4.68 10.65 -6.10
CA GLY A 96 -4.07 11.87 -5.60
C GLY A 96 -5.06 12.83 -4.95
N GLY A 97 -6.31 12.85 -5.41
CA GLY A 97 -7.35 13.68 -4.82
C GLY A 97 -7.75 13.30 -3.38
N ARG A 98 -7.39 12.09 -2.96
CA ARG A 98 -7.65 11.59 -1.60
C ARG A 98 -6.47 11.77 -0.67
N VAL A 99 -5.26 11.99 -1.19
CA VAL A 99 -4.03 12.01 -0.42
C VAL A 99 -3.75 13.42 0.09
N GLN A 100 -3.67 13.56 1.42
CA GLN A 100 -3.26 14.82 2.05
C GLN A 100 -1.76 14.84 2.32
N SER A 101 -1.22 13.74 2.80
CA SER A 101 0.22 13.61 3.02
C SER A 101 0.64 12.16 2.99
N ILE A 102 1.90 11.94 2.65
CA ILE A 102 2.53 10.62 2.69
C ILE A 102 3.82 10.76 3.49
N THR A 103 4.00 9.89 4.47
CA THR A 103 5.24 9.83 5.26
C THR A 103 5.84 8.43 5.13
N THR A 104 7.16 8.38 5.19
CA THR A 104 7.90 7.11 5.14
C THR A 104 8.86 7.04 6.31
N ALA A 105 9.05 5.84 6.85
CA ALA A 105 9.98 5.62 7.94
C ALA A 105 10.58 4.23 7.84
N TYR A 106 11.88 4.12 8.06
CA TYR A 106 12.53 2.81 8.20
C TYR A 106 12.10 2.17 9.51
N ARG A 107 11.97 0.83 9.44
CA ARG A 107 11.55 0.04 10.60
C ARG A 107 12.62 -0.97 10.99
#